data_313e02eba49a878ef5089dd2f9133469
#
_entry.id   313e02eba49a878ef5089dd2f9133469
#
_cell.length_a   1.000
_cell.length_b   1.000
_cell.length_c   1.000
_cell.angle_alpha   90.00
_cell.angle_beta   90.00
_cell.angle_gamma   90.00
#
_symmetry.space_group_name_H-M   'P 1'
#
loop_
_entity.id
_entity.type
_entity.pdbx_description
1 polymer ?
#
loop_
_entity_poly.entity_id
_entity_poly.type
_entity_poly.pdbx_seq_one_letter_code
_entity_poly.pdbx_strand_id
1 'polypeptide(L)'
;MSSFRFRFLLFSLLASSAVLPSFSATSELCNADDKRALLRIKKAFNDAYVLSSWDATTDCCEWNNVECDGTTHRIVTLSVLRGGLSGSIPSAVGDLPYLQNIYLHKQPNLTGNIPRSLLKLKNLQYLTLSYNNLSGPIPGFLGDLVNLIFLDLSYNRFSGTIPSSLSNPPNLRSLRLDRNALTGSIPTSLGHIQGSSPYLYLSHNQLTGEVPAVLGDVDFVYIDLSRNQLSGDPSTLFGRNKSAQQIYLSRNMFEFNMSEMEPPQASLIALDLNHNKIFGGIPAAMTGVTYLQIFNVSYNRLCGEIPVGGRLQTFDSTAYFHNRCLCGTPLDSCK
;
A
#
# COMPACT_ATOMS: atom_id res chain seq x y z
N MET A 1 46.67 86.14 -53.88
CA MET A 1 47.32 85.03 -53.12
C MET A 1 46.29 84.34 -52.34
N SER A 2 45.88 83.20 -52.85
CA SER A 2 44.69 82.45 -52.44
C SER A 2 45.11 81.26 -51.59
N SER A 3 44.60 81.07 -50.41
CA SER A 3 44.82 79.93 -49.57
C SER A 3 43.60 79.05 -49.55
N PHE A 4 43.74 77.89 -50.14
CA PHE A 4 42.73 76.82 -50.15
C PHE A 4 42.74 76.05 -48.79
N ARG A 5 41.63 75.99 -48.11
CA ARG A 5 41.39 75.11 -46.94
C ARG A 5 40.72 73.83 -47.36
N PHE A 6 41.44 72.74 -47.22
CA PHE A 6 40.84 71.38 -47.35
C PHE A 6 40.11 71.00 -46.06
N ARG A 7 38.78 70.69 -46.17
CA ARG A 7 38.00 70.12 -45.08
C ARG A 7 38.00 68.57 -45.25
N PHE A 8 38.66 67.90 -44.31
CA PHE A 8 38.49 66.44 -44.17
C PHE A 8 37.15 66.16 -43.48
N LEU A 9 36.28 65.43 -44.18
CA LEU A 9 35.08 64.82 -43.62
C LEU A 9 35.44 63.42 -43.11
N LEU A 10 35.42 63.24 -41.74
CA LEU A 10 35.54 61.98 -41.12
C LEU A 10 34.17 61.30 -41.18
N PHE A 11 34.01 60.20 -41.95
CA PHE A 11 32.94 59.28 -41.91
C PHE A 11 33.18 58.34 -40.70
N SER A 12 32.42 58.49 -39.64
CA SER A 12 32.36 57.52 -38.53
C SER A 12 31.46 56.34 -38.92
N LEU A 13 32.07 55.22 -39.23
CA LEU A 13 31.35 53.92 -39.35
C LEU A 13 30.92 53.46 -37.95
N LEU A 14 29.68 53.69 -37.61
CA LEU A 14 29.03 53.01 -36.46
C LEU A 14 28.84 51.55 -36.80
N ALA A 15 29.75 50.66 -36.34
CA ALA A 15 29.57 49.24 -36.34
C ALA A 15 28.52 48.89 -35.28
N SER A 16 27.28 48.67 -35.72
CA SER A 16 26.18 48.12 -34.89
C SER A 16 26.49 46.65 -34.61
N SER A 17 27.10 46.36 -33.47
CA SER A 17 27.23 44.97 -32.97
C SER A 17 25.85 44.47 -32.56
N ALA A 18 25.20 43.74 -33.44
CA ALA A 18 24.03 42.94 -33.10
C ALA A 18 24.42 41.85 -32.08
N VAL A 19 24.12 42.10 -30.80
CA VAL A 19 24.18 41.06 -29.76
C VAL A 19 23.05 40.10 -30.06
N LEU A 20 23.35 38.98 -30.72
CA LEU A 20 22.45 37.85 -30.82
C LEU A 20 22.25 37.34 -29.37
N PRO A 21 20.99 37.19 -28.90
CA PRO A 21 20.78 36.55 -27.64
C PRO A 21 21.27 35.09 -27.78
N SER A 22 22.33 34.74 -27.07
CA SER A 22 22.71 33.36 -26.88
C SER A 22 21.61 32.73 -26.06
N PHE A 23 20.67 32.04 -26.71
CA PHE A 23 19.83 31.05 -26.03
C PHE A 23 20.78 29.98 -25.49
N SER A 24 21.09 30.07 -24.22
CA SER A 24 21.66 28.96 -23.48
C SER A 24 20.62 27.86 -23.55
N ALA A 25 20.76 26.93 -24.47
CA ALA A 25 20.01 25.68 -24.43
C ALA A 25 20.42 25.03 -23.11
N THR A 26 19.54 25.07 -22.12
CA THR A 26 19.68 24.23 -20.93
C THR A 26 19.81 22.80 -21.45
N SER A 27 20.98 22.19 -21.25
CA SER A 27 21.20 20.81 -21.67
C SER A 27 20.14 19.96 -20.98
N GLU A 28 19.33 19.28 -21.77
CA GLU A 28 18.36 18.33 -21.24
C GLU A 28 19.10 17.26 -20.45
N LEU A 29 18.77 17.14 -19.16
CA LEU A 29 19.40 16.19 -18.24
C LEU A 29 18.72 14.84 -18.31
N CYS A 30 17.39 14.83 -18.52
CA CYS A 30 16.60 13.61 -18.59
C CYS A 30 17.07 12.64 -19.65
N ASN A 31 17.15 11.35 -19.30
CA ASN A 31 17.50 10.32 -20.26
C ASN A 31 16.48 10.22 -21.41
N ALA A 32 16.97 10.25 -22.66
CA ALA A 32 16.13 10.29 -23.86
C ALA A 32 15.22 9.05 -24.03
N ASP A 33 15.64 7.86 -23.55
CA ASP A 33 14.82 6.65 -23.60
C ASP A 33 13.67 6.73 -22.61
N ASP A 34 13.94 7.23 -21.39
CA ASP A 34 12.94 7.44 -20.36
C ASP A 34 11.92 8.49 -20.81
N LYS A 35 12.37 9.60 -21.39
CA LYS A 35 11.49 10.62 -21.97
C LYS A 35 10.56 10.03 -23.05
N ARG A 36 11.11 9.22 -23.97
CA ARG A 36 10.30 8.55 -24.99
C ARG A 36 9.27 7.58 -24.37
N ALA A 37 9.63 6.87 -23.31
CA ALA A 37 8.71 5.99 -22.60
C ALA A 37 7.58 6.78 -21.94
N LEU A 38 7.89 7.89 -21.26
CA LEU A 38 6.90 8.77 -20.62
C LEU A 38 5.92 9.36 -21.66
N LEU A 39 6.40 9.82 -22.81
CA LEU A 39 5.53 10.35 -23.86
C LEU A 39 4.60 9.26 -24.44
N ARG A 40 5.06 8.00 -24.55
CA ARG A 40 4.19 6.87 -24.91
C ARG A 40 3.14 6.60 -23.82
N ILE A 41 3.50 6.71 -22.55
CA ILE A 41 2.57 6.58 -21.42
C ILE A 41 1.52 7.68 -21.50
N LYS A 42 1.92 8.95 -21.69
CA LYS A 42 1.01 10.10 -21.86
C LYS A 42 0.01 9.85 -22.97
N LYS A 43 0.50 9.45 -24.16
CA LYS A 43 -0.35 9.14 -25.31
C LYS A 43 -1.33 8.00 -25.02
N ALA A 44 -0.89 6.95 -24.33
CA ALA A 44 -1.75 5.81 -23.99
C ALA A 44 -2.86 6.19 -22.98
N PHE A 45 -2.67 7.22 -22.19
CA PHE A 45 -3.68 7.84 -21.33
C PHE A 45 -4.45 8.99 -22.02
N ASN A 46 -4.47 9.01 -23.38
CA ASN A 46 -5.17 10.01 -24.20
C ASN A 46 -4.79 11.45 -23.84
N ASP A 47 -3.52 11.71 -23.63
CA ASP A 47 -2.98 13.01 -23.25
C ASP A 47 -3.69 13.64 -22.04
N ALA A 48 -3.96 12.82 -21.02
CA ALA A 48 -4.68 13.22 -19.83
C ALA A 48 -4.13 14.54 -19.25
N TYR A 49 -5.01 15.44 -18.84
CA TYR A 49 -4.64 16.77 -18.34
C TYR A 49 -3.64 16.75 -17.18
N VAL A 50 -3.72 15.75 -16.31
CA VAL A 50 -2.76 15.55 -15.19
C VAL A 50 -1.32 15.35 -15.67
N LEU A 51 -1.12 15.00 -16.95
CA LEU A 51 0.18 14.83 -17.62
C LEU A 51 0.50 15.99 -18.57
N SER A 52 -0.16 17.14 -18.46
CA SER A 52 -0.01 18.28 -19.37
C SER A 52 1.43 18.83 -19.40
N SER A 53 2.14 18.79 -18.26
CA SER A 53 3.55 19.22 -18.18
C SER A 53 4.53 18.32 -18.96
N TRP A 54 4.10 17.15 -19.41
CA TRP A 54 4.94 16.23 -20.17
C TRP A 54 5.02 16.69 -21.62
N ASP A 55 5.87 17.66 -21.89
CA ASP A 55 6.08 18.27 -23.19
C ASP A 55 7.41 17.80 -23.80
N ALA A 56 7.38 17.34 -25.04
CA ALA A 56 8.57 16.84 -25.75
C ALA A 56 9.70 17.88 -25.87
N THR A 57 9.39 19.16 -25.72
CA THR A 57 10.35 20.26 -25.82
C THR A 57 11.02 20.64 -24.52
N THR A 58 10.56 20.07 -23.36
CA THR A 58 11.08 20.38 -22.02
C THR A 58 11.78 19.17 -21.40
N ASP A 59 12.61 19.40 -20.39
CA ASP A 59 13.30 18.33 -19.65
C ASP A 59 12.30 17.49 -18.85
N CYS A 60 12.33 16.17 -19.03
CA CYS A 60 11.38 15.28 -18.34
C CYS A 60 11.63 15.16 -16.83
N CYS A 61 12.80 15.52 -16.33
CA CYS A 61 13.06 15.59 -14.89
C CYS A 61 12.36 16.79 -14.21
N GLU A 62 11.87 17.75 -14.99
CA GLU A 62 11.08 18.88 -14.50
C GLU A 62 9.56 18.64 -14.61
N TRP A 63 9.14 17.50 -15.16
CA TRP A 63 7.72 17.22 -15.34
C TRP A 63 7.04 16.86 -14.02
N ASN A 64 5.80 17.30 -13.86
CA ASN A 64 4.99 16.86 -12.73
C ASN A 64 4.76 15.35 -12.77
N ASN A 65 4.60 14.73 -11.61
CA ASN A 65 4.31 13.31 -11.43
C ASN A 65 5.46 12.36 -11.79
N VAL A 66 6.66 12.86 -12.04
CA VAL A 66 7.88 12.06 -12.19
C VAL A 66 9.01 12.64 -11.36
N GLU A 67 9.94 11.77 -10.96
CA GLU A 67 11.18 12.19 -10.30
C GLU A 67 12.36 11.47 -10.94
N CYS A 68 13.45 12.21 -11.16
CA CYS A 68 14.70 11.66 -11.62
C CYS A 68 15.67 11.41 -10.45
N ASP A 69 16.52 10.42 -10.61
CA ASP A 69 17.72 10.28 -9.78
C ASP A 69 18.68 11.46 -10.05
N GLY A 70 19.15 12.11 -8.98
CA GLY A 70 19.94 13.34 -9.08
C GLY A 70 21.31 13.17 -9.74
N THR A 71 21.80 11.94 -9.89
CA THR A 71 23.13 11.65 -10.47
C THR A 71 23.00 11.08 -11.88
N THR A 72 22.10 10.14 -12.08
CA THR A 72 21.95 9.43 -13.36
C THR A 72 20.92 10.04 -14.27
N HIS A 73 20.08 10.94 -13.75
CA HIS A 73 18.96 11.57 -14.43
C HIS A 73 17.98 10.56 -15.07
N ARG A 74 17.91 9.34 -14.50
CA ARG A 74 16.95 8.31 -14.86
C ARG A 74 15.68 8.47 -14.03
N ILE A 75 14.55 8.15 -14.62
CA ILE A 75 13.26 8.18 -13.90
C ILE A 75 13.22 7.09 -12.85
N VAL A 76 13.07 7.49 -11.58
CA VAL A 76 12.98 6.58 -10.42
C VAL A 76 11.59 6.57 -9.78
N THR A 77 10.78 7.60 -9.99
CA THR A 77 9.41 7.69 -9.47
C THR A 77 8.42 8.09 -10.56
N LEU A 78 7.29 7.39 -10.59
CA LEU A 78 6.07 7.76 -11.34
C LEU A 78 4.91 7.85 -10.36
N SER A 79 4.37 9.07 -10.12
CA SER A 79 3.42 9.31 -9.03
C SER A 79 2.23 10.15 -9.47
N VAL A 80 1.09 9.51 -9.78
CA VAL A 80 -0.19 10.19 -10.05
C VAL A 80 -1.16 9.86 -8.92
N LEU A 81 -1.25 10.74 -7.92
CA LEU A 81 -1.98 10.48 -6.67
C LEU A 81 -3.49 10.74 -6.75
N ARG A 82 -3.92 11.61 -7.63
CA ARG A 82 -5.34 11.94 -7.90
C ARG A 82 -5.44 12.40 -9.34
N GLY A 83 -6.51 12.06 -10.01
CA GLY A 83 -6.63 12.68 -11.30
C GLY A 83 -7.46 11.90 -12.32
N GLY A 84 -7.25 12.24 -13.57
CA GLY A 84 -8.05 11.83 -14.70
C GLY A 84 -7.40 10.76 -15.56
N LEU A 85 -6.56 9.87 -15.02
CA LEU A 85 -6.08 8.73 -15.80
C LEU A 85 -7.25 7.80 -16.09
N SER A 86 -7.39 7.41 -17.34
CA SER A 86 -8.45 6.50 -17.81
C SER A 86 -7.88 5.42 -18.72
N GLY A 87 -8.53 4.26 -18.77
CA GLY A 87 -8.08 3.11 -19.53
C GLY A 87 -7.24 2.15 -18.70
N SER A 88 -6.32 1.43 -19.33
CA SER A 88 -5.46 0.45 -18.66
C SER A 88 -4.05 0.99 -18.42
N ILE A 89 -3.33 0.40 -17.45
CA ILE A 89 -1.91 0.73 -17.22
C ILE A 89 -1.12 0.38 -18.48
N PRO A 90 -0.46 1.38 -19.12
CA PRO A 90 0.24 1.13 -20.38
C PRO A 90 1.46 0.22 -20.19
N SER A 91 1.69 -0.67 -21.16
CA SER A 91 2.89 -1.52 -21.16
C SER A 91 4.20 -0.73 -21.19
N ALA A 92 4.17 0.50 -21.70
CA ALA A 92 5.31 1.41 -21.75
C ALA A 92 5.86 1.81 -20.36
N VAL A 93 5.08 1.63 -19.27
CA VAL A 93 5.59 1.80 -17.89
C VAL A 93 6.76 0.85 -17.64
N GLY A 94 6.72 -0.39 -18.19
CA GLY A 94 7.81 -1.35 -18.08
C GLY A 94 9.07 -0.99 -18.88
N ASP A 95 9.05 0.10 -19.65
CA ASP A 95 10.20 0.59 -20.40
C ASP A 95 10.96 1.71 -19.64
N LEU A 96 10.69 1.87 -18.35
CA LEU A 96 11.40 2.74 -17.41
C LEU A 96 12.22 1.88 -16.41
N PRO A 97 13.35 1.29 -16.78
CA PRO A 97 14.01 0.21 -16.05
C PRO A 97 14.60 0.61 -14.70
N TYR A 98 14.70 1.91 -14.42
CA TYR A 98 15.22 2.45 -13.16
C TYR A 98 14.12 2.81 -12.15
N LEU A 99 12.83 2.61 -12.50
CA LEU A 99 11.74 2.87 -11.57
C LEU A 99 11.90 2.06 -10.27
N GLN A 100 11.83 2.80 -9.18
CA GLN A 100 11.78 2.30 -7.82
C GLN A 100 10.38 2.48 -7.22
N ASN A 101 9.65 3.52 -7.63
CA ASN A 101 8.37 3.88 -7.06
C ASN A 101 7.32 4.10 -8.14
N ILE A 102 6.18 3.41 -8.00
CA ILE A 102 4.98 3.63 -8.81
C ILE A 102 3.81 3.89 -7.87
N TYR A 103 3.18 5.07 -8.01
CA TYR A 103 1.98 5.47 -7.29
C TYR A 103 0.90 5.89 -8.29
N LEU A 104 -0.02 5.00 -8.61
CA LEU A 104 -1.24 5.29 -9.37
C LEU A 104 -2.41 5.14 -8.42
N HIS A 105 -2.70 6.19 -7.65
CA HIS A 105 -3.64 6.15 -6.54
C HIS A 105 -4.85 7.05 -6.80
N LYS A 106 -6.05 6.53 -6.49
CA LYS A 106 -7.33 7.25 -6.69
C LYS A 106 -7.56 7.69 -8.14
N GLN A 107 -7.45 6.72 -9.06
CA GLN A 107 -7.75 6.86 -10.48
C GLN A 107 -9.02 6.03 -10.81
N PRO A 108 -10.23 6.54 -10.57
CA PRO A 108 -11.46 5.73 -10.65
C PRO A 108 -11.74 5.18 -12.05
N ASN A 109 -11.17 5.78 -13.08
CA ASN A 109 -11.31 5.35 -14.47
C ASN A 109 -10.13 4.48 -14.95
N LEU A 110 -9.17 4.16 -14.08
CA LEU A 110 -8.08 3.23 -14.40
C LEU A 110 -8.58 1.80 -14.22
N THR A 111 -8.61 1.06 -15.32
CA THR A 111 -9.26 -0.26 -15.43
C THR A 111 -8.32 -1.33 -15.98
N GLY A 112 -8.82 -2.55 -16.13
CA GLY A 112 -8.06 -3.66 -16.70
C GLY A 112 -7.12 -4.32 -15.71
N ASN A 113 -6.17 -5.08 -16.24
CA ASN A 113 -5.26 -5.90 -15.46
C ASN A 113 -3.91 -5.20 -15.24
N ILE A 114 -3.12 -5.68 -14.28
CA ILE A 114 -1.72 -5.29 -14.11
C ILE A 114 -0.92 -5.88 -15.29
N PRO A 115 -0.24 -5.04 -16.10
CA PRO A 115 0.44 -5.52 -17.30
C PRO A 115 1.74 -6.27 -16.96
N ARG A 116 2.00 -7.35 -17.71
CA ARG A 116 3.21 -8.18 -17.50
C ARG A 116 4.51 -7.40 -17.72
N SER A 117 4.47 -6.27 -18.44
CA SER A 117 5.64 -5.42 -18.66
C SER A 117 6.27 -4.89 -17.36
N LEU A 118 5.49 -4.80 -16.25
CA LEU A 118 6.04 -4.41 -14.94
C LEU A 118 7.12 -5.39 -14.43
N LEU A 119 7.13 -6.64 -14.91
CA LEU A 119 8.19 -7.61 -14.58
C LEU A 119 9.59 -7.14 -15.00
N LYS A 120 9.70 -6.20 -15.93
CA LYS A 120 10.97 -5.60 -16.36
C LYS A 120 11.57 -4.67 -15.29
N LEU A 121 10.77 -4.19 -14.34
CA LEU A 121 11.15 -3.18 -13.34
C LEU A 121 11.88 -3.82 -12.15
N LYS A 122 13.11 -4.27 -12.37
CA LYS A 122 13.87 -5.02 -11.37
C LYS A 122 14.27 -4.20 -10.14
N ASN A 123 14.22 -2.87 -10.23
CA ASN A 123 14.52 -1.96 -9.12
C ASN A 123 13.28 -1.53 -8.33
N LEU A 124 12.08 -2.03 -8.69
CA LEU A 124 10.82 -1.59 -8.07
C LEU A 124 10.75 -2.02 -6.60
N GLN A 125 10.55 -1.03 -5.73
CA GLN A 125 10.45 -1.17 -4.27
C GLN A 125 9.04 -0.87 -3.75
N TYR A 126 8.36 0.12 -4.34
CA TYR A 126 7.04 0.55 -3.92
C TYR A 126 6.07 0.52 -5.11
N LEU A 127 5.06 -0.32 -5.01
CA LEU A 127 3.98 -0.41 -6.00
C LEU A 127 2.66 -0.14 -5.33
N THR A 128 2.08 1.04 -5.59
CA THR A 128 0.75 1.44 -5.12
C THR A 128 -0.18 1.63 -6.31
N LEU A 129 -1.17 0.76 -6.40
CA LEU A 129 -2.23 0.81 -7.42
C LEU A 129 -3.61 0.88 -6.76
N SER A 130 -3.72 1.48 -5.59
CA SER A 130 -4.92 1.45 -4.75
C SER A 130 -5.96 2.51 -5.13
N TYR A 131 -7.24 2.24 -4.75
CA TYR A 131 -8.39 3.10 -5.04
C TYR A 131 -8.58 3.33 -6.55
N ASN A 132 -8.52 2.26 -7.32
CA ASN A 132 -8.73 2.27 -8.77
C ASN A 132 -9.90 1.34 -9.14
N ASN A 133 -10.05 1.06 -10.43
CA ASN A 133 -11.04 0.12 -10.95
C ASN A 133 -10.35 -1.05 -11.69
N LEU A 134 -9.14 -1.42 -11.23
CA LEU A 134 -8.38 -2.54 -11.77
C LEU A 134 -9.09 -3.87 -11.43
N SER A 135 -8.98 -4.85 -12.32
CA SER A 135 -9.73 -6.11 -12.21
C SER A 135 -8.91 -7.31 -12.69
N GLY A 136 -9.52 -8.49 -12.66
CA GLY A 136 -8.87 -9.75 -12.99
C GLY A 136 -8.04 -10.31 -11.83
N PRO A 137 -7.28 -11.38 -12.06
CA PRO A 137 -6.44 -11.99 -11.04
C PRO A 137 -5.21 -11.13 -10.72
N ILE A 138 -4.76 -11.18 -9.47
CA ILE A 138 -3.46 -10.63 -9.11
C ILE A 138 -2.38 -11.48 -9.78
N PRO A 139 -1.49 -10.88 -10.58
CA PRO A 139 -0.50 -11.68 -11.30
C PRO A 139 0.61 -12.22 -10.39
N GLY A 140 0.89 -13.53 -10.47
CA GLY A 140 1.96 -14.15 -9.69
C GLY A 140 3.35 -13.59 -9.96
N PHE A 141 3.61 -13.02 -11.15
CA PHE A 141 4.90 -12.42 -11.49
C PHE A 141 5.29 -11.21 -10.59
N LEU A 142 4.34 -10.64 -9.83
CA LEU A 142 4.67 -9.60 -8.86
C LEU A 142 5.62 -10.11 -7.77
N GLY A 143 5.58 -11.42 -7.48
CA GLY A 143 6.54 -12.06 -6.59
C GLY A 143 7.97 -12.20 -7.16
N ASP A 144 8.15 -11.97 -8.46
CA ASP A 144 9.47 -11.97 -9.11
C ASP A 144 10.15 -10.57 -9.07
N LEU A 145 9.47 -9.58 -8.49
CA LEU A 145 10.01 -8.25 -8.20
C LEU A 145 10.76 -8.29 -6.85
N VAL A 146 11.95 -8.85 -6.86
CA VAL A 146 12.71 -9.23 -5.66
C VAL A 146 13.09 -8.06 -4.73
N ASN A 147 13.05 -6.83 -5.24
CA ASN A 147 13.32 -5.62 -4.45
C ASN A 147 12.06 -5.00 -3.82
N LEU A 148 10.89 -5.62 -4.00
CA LEU A 148 9.62 -5.06 -3.53
C LEU A 148 9.58 -5.04 -1.99
N ILE A 149 9.29 -3.88 -1.44
CA ILE A 149 9.16 -3.61 0.00
C ILE A 149 7.68 -3.39 0.37
N PHE A 150 6.94 -2.74 -0.53
CA PHE A 150 5.56 -2.32 -0.31
C PHE A 150 4.72 -2.62 -1.54
N LEU A 151 3.64 -3.40 -1.35
CA LEU A 151 2.65 -3.70 -2.38
C LEU A 151 1.26 -3.30 -1.89
N ASP A 152 0.66 -2.29 -2.52
CA ASP A 152 -0.70 -1.86 -2.23
C ASP A 152 -1.59 -1.96 -3.50
N LEU A 153 -2.47 -2.96 -3.49
CA LEU A 153 -3.50 -3.21 -4.50
C LEU A 153 -4.91 -3.02 -3.93
N SER A 154 -5.03 -2.40 -2.76
CA SER A 154 -6.29 -2.26 -2.04
C SER A 154 -7.32 -1.40 -2.81
N TYR A 155 -8.61 -1.55 -2.46
CA TYR A 155 -9.71 -0.78 -3.05
C TYR A 155 -9.71 -0.85 -4.59
N ASN A 156 -9.79 -2.08 -5.10
CA ASN A 156 -9.91 -2.42 -6.52
C ASN A 156 -10.99 -3.49 -6.73
N ARG A 157 -10.98 -4.14 -7.90
CA ARG A 157 -11.87 -5.26 -8.25
C ARG A 157 -11.08 -6.54 -8.58
N PHE A 158 -9.92 -6.71 -7.97
CA PHE A 158 -9.13 -7.93 -8.17
C PHE A 158 -9.91 -9.14 -7.66
N SER A 159 -9.81 -10.25 -8.39
CA SER A 159 -10.54 -11.50 -8.12
C SER A 159 -9.63 -12.73 -8.21
N GLY A 160 -10.17 -13.91 -7.93
CA GLY A 160 -9.39 -15.14 -7.86
C GLY A 160 -8.60 -15.24 -6.56
N THR A 161 -7.63 -16.13 -6.53
CA THR A 161 -6.85 -16.44 -5.32
C THR A 161 -5.65 -15.50 -5.14
N ILE A 162 -5.18 -15.38 -3.90
CA ILE A 162 -3.91 -14.70 -3.60
C ILE A 162 -2.76 -15.58 -4.12
N PRO A 163 -1.89 -15.08 -5.02
CA PRO A 163 -0.76 -15.85 -5.50
C PRO A 163 0.25 -16.15 -4.38
N SER A 164 0.66 -17.42 -4.26
CA SER A 164 1.64 -17.84 -3.27
C SER A 164 3.01 -17.16 -3.43
N SER A 165 3.35 -16.75 -4.64
CA SER A 165 4.60 -16.04 -4.96
C SER A 165 4.70 -14.64 -4.35
N LEU A 166 3.60 -14.02 -3.87
CA LEU A 166 3.68 -12.68 -3.28
C LEU A 166 4.52 -12.61 -2.00
N SER A 167 4.87 -13.73 -1.41
CA SER A 167 5.80 -13.82 -0.27
C SER A 167 7.29 -13.90 -0.67
N ASN A 168 7.60 -14.06 -1.97
CA ASN A 168 8.97 -14.26 -2.43
C ASN A 168 9.90 -13.04 -2.23
N PRO A 169 9.46 -11.76 -2.36
CA PRO A 169 10.36 -10.63 -2.13
C PRO A 169 10.86 -10.61 -0.68
N PRO A 170 12.18 -10.75 -0.45
CA PRO A 170 12.73 -10.99 0.90
C PRO A 170 12.58 -9.79 1.85
N ASN A 171 12.36 -8.59 1.31
CA ASN A 171 12.21 -7.37 2.08
C ASN A 171 10.77 -6.86 2.12
N LEU A 172 9.79 -7.68 1.72
CA LEU A 172 8.38 -7.26 1.73
C LEU A 172 7.91 -6.98 3.16
N ARG A 173 7.57 -5.72 3.43
CA ARG A 173 7.10 -5.24 4.74
C ARG A 173 5.60 -4.99 4.78
N SER A 174 4.98 -4.69 3.66
CA SER A 174 3.54 -4.43 3.63
C SER A 174 2.90 -5.05 2.40
N LEU A 175 1.88 -5.87 2.65
CA LEU A 175 1.02 -6.45 1.63
C LEU A 175 -0.41 -5.99 1.89
N ARG A 176 -0.93 -5.12 1.02
CA ARG A 176 -2.28 -4.58 1.10
C ARG A 176 -3.12 -5.04 -0.07
N LEU A 177 -4.07 -5.93 0.21
CA LEU A 177 -5.01 -6.50 -0.74
C LEU A 177 -6.45 -6.28 -0.30
N ASP A 178 -6.66 -5.49 0.75
CA ASP A 178 -7.98 -5.21 1.32
C ASP A 178 -8.94 -4.58 0.31
N ARG A 179 -10.25 -4.81 0.51
CA ARG A 179 -11.33 -4.27 -0.33
C ARG A 179 -11.15 -4.60 -1.81
N ASN A 180 -11.20 -5.90 -2.06
CA ASN A 180 -11.22 -6.52 -3.38
C ASN A 180 -12.28 -7.63 -3.44
N ALA A 181 -12.27 -8.48 -4.47
CA ALA A 181 -13.13 -9.65 -4.62
C ALA A 181 -12.32 -10.96 -4.58
N LEU A 182 -11.26 -11.02 -3.77
CA LEU A 182 -10.37 -12.19 -3.68
C LEU A 182 -11.07 -13.35 -2.97
N THR A 183 -10.82 -14.55 -3.46
CA THR A 183 -11.43 -15.81 -3.03
C THR A 183 -10.40 -16.87 -2.65
N GLY A 184 -10.85 -18.03 -2.18
CA GLY A 184 -9.97 -19.12 -1.77
C GLY A 184 -9.31 -18.88 -0.43
N SER A 185 -8.33 -19.70 -0.07
CA SER A 185 -7.64 -19.66 1.22
C SER A 185 -6.47 -18.67 1.22
N ILE A 186 -6.07 -18.25 2.41
CA ILE A 186 -4.81 -17.52 2.62
C ILE A 186 -3.66 -18.50 2.31
N PRO A 187 -2.73 -18.17 1.40
CA PRO A 187 -1.61 -19.06 1.07
C PRO A 187 -0.68 -19.27 2.26
N THR A 188 -0.29 -20.52 2.51
CA THR A 188 0.70 -20.87 3.56
C THR A 188 2.04 -20.15 3.36
N SER A 189 2.40 -19.84 2.12
CA SER A 189 3.63 -19.09 1.79
C SER A 189 3.71 -17.73 2.46
N LEU A 190 2.58 -17.07 2.80
CA LEU A 190 2.59 -15.79 3.51
C LEU A 190 3.18 -15.92 4.93
N GLY A 191 3.25 -17.14 5.49
CA GLY A 191 4.01 -17.43 6.71
C GLY A 191 5.53 -17.36 6.55
N HIS A 192 6.02 -17.10 5.34
CA HIS A 192 7.45 -16.96 5.04
C HIS A 192 7.85 -15.52 4.66
N ILE A 193 6.98 -14.52 4.92
CA ILE A 193 7.33 -13.11 4.75
C ILE A 193 8.49 -12.78 5.71
N GLN A 194 9.63 -12.34 5.16
CA GLN A 194 10.86 -12.10 5.90
C GLN A 194 11.10 -10.63 6.25
N GLY A 195 10.29 -9.72 5.73
CA GLY A 195 10.39 -8.29 6.00
C GLY A 195 10.26 -7.98 7.50
N SER A 196 11.06 -7.07 8.03
CA SER A 196 11.00 -6.68 9.43
C SER A 196 9.68 -5.97 9.76
N SER A 197 8.99 -6.41 10.82
CA SER A 197 7.74 -5.80 11.31
C SER A 197 6.65 -5.71 10.23
N PRO A 198 6.21 -6.84 9.65
CA PRO A 198 5.33 -6.82 8.49
C PRO A 198 3.90 -6.41 8.83
N TYR A 199 3.23 -5.87 7.80
CA TYR A 199 1.83 -5.44 7.81
C TYR A 199 1.05 -6.25 6.79
N LEU A 200 -0.04 -6.89 7.19
CA LEU A 200 -0.90 -7.70 6.32
C LEU A 200 -2.34 -7.19 6.35
N TYR A 201 -2.82 -6.70 5.21
CA TYR A 201 -4.20 -6.21 5.03
C TYR A 201 -4.92 -7.05 4.00
N LEU A 202 -5.81 -7.93 4.46
CA LEU A 202 -6.64 -8.81 3.62
C LEU A 202 -8.13 -8.59 3.82
N SER A 203 -8.51 -7.58 4.60
CA SER A 203 -9.91 -7.36 4.98
C SER A 203 -10.83 -7.04 3.81
N HIS A 204 -12.14 -7.22 4.01
CA HIS A 204 -13.14 -6.93 2.99
C HIS A 204 -12.86 -7.65 1.65
N ASN A 205 -12.75 -8.98 1.72
CA ASN A 205 -12.64 -9.90 0.59
C ASN A 205 -13.64 -11.06 0.76
N GLN A 206 -13.47 -12.11 -0.01
CA GLN A 206 -14.28 -13.33 0.06
C GLN A 206 -13.41 -14.56 0.40
N LEU A 207 -12.36 -14.34 1.22
CA LEU A 207 -11.41 -15.40 1.59
C LEU A 207 -12.08 -16.42 2.50
N THR A 208 -11.75 -17.70 2.31
CA THR A 208 -12.34 -18.86 3.00
C THR A 208 -11.26 -19.75 3.61
N GLY A 209 -11.67 -20.76 4.36
CA GLY A 209 -10.75 -21.69 5.03
C GLY A 209 -10.17 -21.14 6.31
N GLU A 210 -9.14 -21.78 6.81
CA GLU A 210 -8.49 -21.43 8.07
C GLU A 210 -7.32 -20.47 7.88
N VAL A 211 -6.94 -19.77 8.93
CA VAL A 211 -5.68 -19.05 8.98
C VAL A 211 -4.55 -20.08 9.06
N PRO A 212 -3.62 -20.11 8.09
CA PRO A 212 -2.53 -21.06 8.14
C PRO A 212 -1.70 -20.92 9.41
N ALA A 213 -1.45 -22.01 10.13
CA ALA A 213 -0.71 -21.99 11.40
C ALA A 213 0.68 -21.31 11.26
N VAL A 214 1.33 -21.48 10.11
CA VAL A 214 2.63 -20.84 9.79
C VAL A 214 2.59 -19.31 9.75
N LEU A 215 1.41 -18.67 9.64
CA LEU A 215 1.31 -17.23 9.84
C LEU A 215 1.66 -16.83 11.28
N GLY A 216 1.48 -17.76 12.22
CA GLY A 216 1.94 -17.59 13.60
C GLY A 216 3.45 -17.46 13.74
N ASP A 217 4.27 -17.89 12.78
CA ASP A 217 5.71 -17.73 12.82
C ASP A 217 6.17 -16.31 12.41
N VAL A 218 5.29 -15.54 11.77
CA VAL A 218 5.55 -14.15 11.40
C VAL A 218 5.14 -13.23 12.53
N ASP A 219 6.02 -12.33 12.92
CA ASP A 219 5.74 -11.32 13.94
C ASP A 219 5.13 -10.06 13.31
N PHE A 220 3.86 -10.16 12.93
CA PHE A 220 3.12 -9.05 12.34
C PHE A 220 2.93 -7.92 13.37
N VAL A 221 3.25 -6.68 12.98
CA VAL A 221 2.86 -5.49 13.76
C VAL A 221 1.38 -5.17 13.55
N TYR A 222 0.88 -5.39 12.34
CA TYR A 222 -0.50 -5.15 11.98
C TYR A 222 -1.03 -6.31 11.13
N ILE A 223 -2.17 -6.87 11.52
CA ILE A 223 -2.88 -7.86 10.73
C ILE A 223 -4.37 -7.57 10.72
N ASP A 224 -4.95 -7.42 9.52
CA ASP A 224 -6.39 -7.25 9.32
C ASP A 224 -6.92 -8.29 8.34
N LEU A 225 -7.64 -9.27 8.89
CA LEU A 225 -8.35 -10.32 8.16
C LEU A 225 -9.88 -10.13 8.21
N SER A 226 -10.34 -9.00 8.75
CA SER A 226 -11.76 -8.76 9.02
C SER A 226 -12.62 -8.81 7.75
N ARG A 227 -13.93 -9.10 7.92
CA ARG A 227 -14.89 -9.10 6.82
C ARG A 227 -14.48 -10.03 5.66
N ASN A 228 -14.31 -11.29 6.00
CA ASN A 228 -14.08 -12.42 5.11
C ASN A 228 -15.01 -13.58 5.50
N GLN A 229 -14.74 -14.78 5.01
CA GLN A 229 -15.45 -16.02 5.34
C GLN A 229 -14.47 -17.03 5.98
N LEU A 230 -13.47 -16.53 6.72
CA LEU A 230 -12.45 -17.34 7.36
C LEU A 230 -13.04 -18.08 8.58
N SER A 231 -12.53 -19.27 8.86
CA SER A 231 -13.02 -20.17 9.92
C SER A 231 -11.86 -20.78 10.72
N GLY A 232 -12.17 -21.68 11.63
CA GLY A 232 -11.18 -22.37 12.46
C GLY A 232 -10.61 -21.50 13.58
N ASP A 233 -9.43 -21.86 14.03
CA ASP A 233 -8.76 -21.26 15.18
C ASP A 233 -7.56 -20.39 14.73
N PRO A 234 -7.63 -19.06 14.86
CA PRO A 234 -6.51 -18.15 14.54
C PRO A 234 -5.58 -17.90 15.74
N SER A 235 -5.63 -18.71 16.81
CA SER A 235 -4.88 -18.47 18.06
C SER A 235 -3.36 -18.39 17.86
N THR A 236 -2.81 -18.98 16.80
CA THR A 236 -1.39 -18.85 16.44
C THR A 236 -0.95 -17.41 16.16
N LEU A 237 -1.88 -16.51 15.87
CA LEU A 237 -1.58 -15.07 15.69
C LEU A 237 -1.31 -14.35 17.01
N PHE A 238 -1.68 -14.95 18.13
CA PHE A 238 -1.48 -14.39 19.47
C PHE A 238 -0.22 -14.98 20.12
N GLY A 239 0.24 -14.36 21.21
CA GLY A 239 1.38 -14.83 21.98
C GLY A 239 2.04 -13.69 22.76
N ARG A 240 2.49 -13.98 23.99
CA ARG A 240 3.08 -12.97 24.89
C ARG A 240 4.31 -12.28 24.31
N ASN A 241 5.09 -13.01 23.50
CA ASN A 241 6.34 -12.55 22.94
C ASN A 241 6.18 -11.92 21.55
N LYS A 242 4.94 -11.75 21.07
CA LYS A 242 4.67 -11.11 19.79
C LYS A 242 4.63 -9.60 19.90
N SER A 243 5.05 -8.92 18.82
CA SER A 243 5.08 -7.46 18.72
C SER A 243 3.79 -6.88 18.11
N ALA A 244 2.75 -7.69 17.95
CA ALA A 244 1.50 -7.27 17.33
C ALA A 244 0.86 -6.12 18.08
N GLN A 245 0.65 -5.00 17.36
CA GLN A 245 -0.02 -3.82 17.90
C GLN A 245 -1.51 -3.81 17.56
N GLN A 246 -1.87 -4.32 16.37
CA GLN A 246 -3.26 -4.27 15.93
C GLN A 246 -3.64 -5.59 15.24
N ILE A 247 -4.69 -6.23 15.77
CA ILE A 247 -5.23 -7.50 15.28
C ILE A 247 -6.73 -7.33 15.05
N TYR A 248 -7.15 -7.38 13.78
CA TYR A 248 -8.54 -7.28 13.35
C TYR A 248 -9.00 -8.57 12.67
N LEU A 249 -9.86 -9.32 13.35
CA LEU A 249 -10.41 -10.60 12.89
C LEU A 249 -11.93 -10.58 12.79
N SER A 250 -12.56 -9.43 12.96
CA SER A 250 -14.00 -9.28 13.05
C SER A 250 -14.74 -9.70 11.77
N ARG A 251 -16.02 -10.09 11.93
CA ARG A 251 -16.91 -10.46 10.81
C ARG A 251 -16.32 -11.58 9.94
N ASN A 252 -16.09 -12.72 10.62
CA ASN A 252 -15.64 -13.99 10.05
C ASN A 252 -16.44 -15.14 10.69
N MET A 253 -15.96 -16.37 10.55
CA MET A 253 -16.55 -17.56 11.15
C MET A 253 -15.58 -18.25 12.13
N PHE A 254 -14.66 -17.49 12.74
CA PHE A 254 -13.68 -18.04 13.67
C PHE A 254 -14.35 -18.68 14.89
N GLU A 255 -13.89 -19.87 15.27
CA GLU A 255 -14.42 -20.64 16.38
C GLU A 255 -13.26 -21.23 17.20
N PHE A 256 -12.99 -20.64 18.36
CA PHE A 256 -11.93 -21.06 19.27
C PHE A 256 -12.27 -20.69 20.71
N ASN A 257 -11.55 -21.29 21.66
CA ASN A 257 -11.67 -20.99 23.08
C ASN A 257 -10.81 -19.79 23.45
N MET A 258 -11.45 -18.64 23.68
CA MET A 258 -10.74 -17.41 24.04
C MET A 258 -10.04 -17.49 25.41
N SER A 259 -10.52 -18.35 26.31
CA SER A 259 -9.90 -18.51 27.64
C SER A 259 -8.43 -18.95 27.58
N GLU A 260 -8.03 -19.58 26.49
CA GLU A 260 -6.67 -20.10 26.26
C GLU A 260 -5.77 -19.12 25.50
N MET A 261 -6.32 -17.95 25.11
CA MET A 261 -5.57 -16.96 24.33
C MET A 261 -4.55 -16.23 25.20
N GLU A 262 -3.32 -16.14 24.71
CA GLU A 262 -2.25 -15.34 25.30
C GLU A 262 -2.03 -14.04 24.48
N PRO A 263 -2.51 -12.88 24.95
CA PRO A 263 -2.36 -11.64 24.17
C PRO A 263 -0.93 -11.11 24.20
N PRO A 264 -0.50 -10.35 23.17
CA PRO A 264 0.76 -9.59 23.17
C PRO A 264 0.69 -8.44 24.19
N GLN A 265 0.98 -8.71 25.45
CA GLN A 265 0.73 -7.76 26.56
C GLN A 265 1.48 -6.44 26.44
N ALA A 266 2.72 -6.48 25.91
CA ALA A 266 3.59 -5.30 25.84
C ALA A 266 3.32 -4.37 24.65
N SER A 267 2.58 -4.80 23.64
CA SER A 267 2.47 -4.09 22.36
C SER A 267 1.05 -3.87 21.88
N LEU A 268 0.07 -4.68 22.31
CA LEU A 268 -1.27 -4.69 21.76
C LEU A 268 -2.04 -3.39 22.05
N ILE A 269 -2.46 -2.71 21.00
CA ILE A 269 -3.23 -1.47 21.04
C ILE A 269 -4.69 -1.72 20.61
N ALA A 270 -4.89 -2.60 19.64
CA ALA A 270 -6.22 -2.89 19.11
C ALA A 270 -6.45 -4.39 18.92
N LEU A 271 -7.58 -4.86 19.45
CA LEU A 271 -8.08 -6.22 19.26
C LEU A 271 -9.57 -6.17 18.92
N ASP A 272 -9.91 -6.50 17.68
CA ASP A 272 -11.31 -6.59 17.23
C ASP A 272 -11.64 -8.00 16.76
N LEU A 273 -12.45 -8.69 17.55
CA LEU A 273 -12.90 -10.07 17.35
C LEU A 273 -14.42 -10.17 17.12
N ASN A 274 -15.11 -9.03 16.97
CA ASN A 274 -16.57 -9.03 16.93
C ASN A 274 -17.15 -9.84 15.75
N HIS A 275 -18.39 -10.30 15.89
CA HIS A 275 -19.10 -11.07 14.87
C HIS A 275 -18.32 -12.32 14.42
N ASN A 276 -18.11 -13.24 15.36
CA ASN A 276 -17.53 -14.56 15.14
C ASN A 276 -18.31 -15.63 15.94
N LYS A 277 -17.74 -16.80 16.13
CA LYS A 277 -18.30 -17.91 16.92
C LYS A 277 -17.43 -18.23 18.15
N ILE A 278 -16.64 -17.26 18.62
CA ILE A 278 -15.66 -17.41 19.68
C ILE A 278 -16.37 -17.73 21.00
N PHE A 279 -15.86 -18.69 21.74
CA PHE A 279 -16.44 -19.16 23.01
C PHE A 279 -15.41 -19.14 24.15
N GLY A 280 -15.81 -19.60 25.34
CA GLY A 280 -15.03 -19.51 26.57
C GLY A 280 -15.17 -18.16 27.26
N GLY A 281 -14.28 -17.81 28.15
CA GLY A 281 -14.23 -16.52 28.85
C GLY A 281 -13.16 -15.59 28.29
N ILE A 282 -13.25 -14.33 28.65
CA ILE A 282 -12.13 -13.38 28.42
C ILE A 282 -10.98 -13.77 29.33
N PRO A 283 -9.77 -14.02 28.83
CA PRO A 283 -8.67 -14.48 29.67
C PRO A 283 -8.19 -13.36 30.63
N ALA A 284 -7.88 -13.74 31.88
CA ALA A 284 -7.34 -12.79 32.87
C ALA A 284 -6.06 -12.07 32.38
N ALA A 285 -5.29 -12.72 31.48
CA ALA A 285 -4.11 -12.12 30.86
C ALA A 285 -4.40 -10.79 30.11
N MET A 286 -5.65 -10.56 29.68
CA MET A 286 -6.04 -9.30 29.05
C MET A 286 -5.94 -8.09 30.00
N THR A 287 -6.02 -8.29 31.31
CA THR A 287 -5.83 -7.20 32.31
C THR A 287 -4.41 -6.64 32.30
N GLY A 288 -3.42 -7.43 31.84
CA GLY A 288 -2.03 -7.02 31.66
C GLY A 288 -1.75 -6.22 30.40
N VAL A 289 -2.71 -6.06 29.48
CA VAL A 289 -2.52 -5.33 28.22
C VAL A 289 -2.68 -3.83 28.47
N THR A 290 -1.56 -3.16 28.74
CA THR A 290 -1.53 -1.76 29.24
C THR A 290 -1.93 -0.74 28.17
N TYR A 291 -1.58 -0.98 26.91
CA TYR A 291 -1.78 -0.01 25.83
C TYR A 291 -3.08 -0.21 25.04
N LEU A 292 -3.95 -1.11 25.47
CA LEU A 292 -5.19 -1.44 24.76
C LEU A 292 -6.12 -0.21 24.67
N GLN A 293 -6.40 0.21 23.44
CA GLN A 293 -7.27 1.36 23.11
C GLN A 293 -8.55 0.94 22.40
N ILE A 294 -8.50 -0.16 21.65
CA ILE A 294 -9.63 -0.73 20.95
C ILE A 294 -9.77 -2.19 21.38
N PHE A 295 -10.94 -2.51 21.93
CA PHE A 295 -11.29 -3.88 22.26
C PHE A 295 -12.77 -4.12 21.92
N ASN A 296 -13.03 -5.15 21.14
CA ASN A 296 -14.41 -5.50 20.78
C ASN A 296 -14.53 -7.02 20.59
N VAL A 297 -15.32 -7.64 21.46
CA VAL A 297 -15.66 -9.08 21.44
C VAL A 297 -17.15 -9.32 21.32
N SER A 298 -17.91 -8.27 20.95
CA SER A 298 -19.36 -8.38 20.79
C SER A 298 -19.77 -9.37 19.70
N TYR A 299 -21.00 -9.85 19.74
CA TYR A 299 -21.54 -10.80 18.74
C TYR A 299 -20.69 -12.07 18.63
N ASN A 300 -20.50 -12.75 19.77
CA ASN A 300 -19.79 -14.02 19.88
C ASN A 300 -20.57 -15.00 20.79
N ARG A 301 -19.92 -16.03 21.30
CA ARG A 301 -20.51 -17.04 22.22
C ARG A 301 -19.79 -17.06 23.57
N LEU A 302 -19.19 -15.94 23.97
CA LEU A 302 -18.43 -15.84 25.21
C LEU A 302 -19.33 -15.95 26.43
N CYS A 303 -18.76 -16.46 27.53
CA CYS A 303 -19.45 -16.65 28.81
C CYS A 303 -18.49 -16.46 29.98
N GLY A 304 -19.05 -16.10 31.12
CA GLY A 304 -18.31 -15.87 32.35
C GLY A 304 -18.14 -14.40 32.70
N GLU A 305 -17.50 -14.15 33.82
CA GLU A 305 -17.25 -12.79 34.30
C GLU A 305 -16.13 -12.11 33.51
N ILE A 306 -16.33 -10.83 33.15
CA ILE A 306 -15.29 -9.99 32.57
C ILE A 306 -14.21 -9.75 33.64
N PRO A 307 -12.94 -10.13 33.39
CA PRO A 307 -11.88 -9.96 34.36
C PRO A 307 -11.75 -8.50 34.81
N VAL A 308 -11.67 -8.29 36.14
CA VAL A 308 -11.53 -6.95 36.70
C VAL A 308 -10.07 -6.52 36.65
N GLY A 309 -9.81 -5.37 36.06
CA GLY A 309 -8.48 -4.77 36.00
C GLY A 309 -8.04 -4.37 34.59
N GLY A 310 -6.90 -3.72 34.50
CA GLY A 310 -6.34 -3.19 33.26
C GLY A 310 -7.25 -2.17 32.59
N ARG A 311 -7.52 -2.38 31.28
CA ARG A 311 -8.34 -1.48 30.46
C ARG A 311 -9.76 -1.99 30.23
N LEU A 312 -10.10 -3.22 30.65
CA LEU A 312 -11.34 -3.88 30.25
C LEU A 312 -12.60 -3.12 30.69
N GLN A 313 -12.60 -2.49 31.88
CA GLN A 313 -13.74 -1.71 32.37
C GLN A 313 -13.86 -0.31 31.74
N THR A 314 -12.88 0.14 30.95
CA THR A 314 -12.90 1.45 30.28
C THR A 314 -13.61 1.44 28.92
N PHE A 315 -13.88 0.27 28.36
CA PHE A 315 -14.63 0.12 27.11
C PHE A 315 -16.13 0.16 27.37
N ASP A 316 -16.86 0.73 26.39
CA ASP A 316 -18.30 0.77 26.43
C ASP A 316 -18.89 -0.66 26.44
N SER A 317 -20.06 -0.83 27.06
CA SER A 317 -20.75 -2.12 27.13
C SER A 317 -21.01 -2.74 25.76
N THR A 318 -21.16 -1.93 24.70
CA THR A 318 -21.33 -2.40 23.33
C THR A 318 -20.17 -3.25 22.81
N ALA A 319 -18.98 -3.09 23.38
CA ALA A 319 -17.82 -3.92 23.06
C ALA A 319 -17.99 -5.39 23.49
N TYR A 320 -18.94 -5.65 24.39
CA TYR A 320 -19.21 -6.97 24.99
C TYR A 320 -20.58 -7.56 24.66
N PHE A 321 -21.50 -6.77 24.10
CA PHE A 321 -22.88 -7.16 23.86
C PHE A 321 -23.02 -8.40 22.95
N HIS A 322 -24.18 -9.02 23.02
CA HIS A 322 -24.54 -10.15 22.14
C HIS A 322 -23.58 -11.34 22.28
N ASN A 323 -23.22 -11.65 23.51
CA ASN A 323 -22.54 -12.88 23.87
C ASN A 323 -23.50 -13.86 24.57
N ARG A 324 -23.09 -15.09 24.83
CA ARG A 324 -23.96 -16.12 25.40
C ARG A 324 -24.31 -15.83 26.86
N CYS A 325 -23.32 -15.48 27.68
CA CYS A 325 -23.47 -15.29 29.14
C CYS A 325 -22.29 -14.49 29.72
N LEU A 326 -21.76 -13.50 29.03
CA LEU A 326 -20.81 -12.55 29.65
C LEU A 326 -21.55 -11.68 30.67
N CYS A 327 -20.89 -11.41 31.79
CA CYS A 327 -21.42 -10.62 32.89
C CYS A 327 -20.29 -9.86 33.62
N GLY A 328 -20.62 -9.02 34.56
CA GLY A 328 -19.64 -8.16 35.25
C GLY A 328 -19.35 -6.86 34.48
N THR A 329 -18.87 -5.85 35.18
CA THR A 329 -18.63 -4.50 34.63
C THR A 329 -17.82 -4.53 33.34
N PRO A 330 -18.29 -3.86 32.25
CA PRO A 330 -19.37 -2.85 32.16
C PRO A 330 -20.78 -3.42 31.88
N LEU A 331 -20.96 -4.74 31.88
CA LEU A 331 -22.26 -5.42 31.81
C LEU A 331 -22.87 -5.56 33.20
N ASP A 332 -24.08 -6.16 33.24
CA ASP A 332 -24.75 -6.51 34.47
C ASP A 332 -23.95 -7.49 35.33
N SER A 333 -24.18 -7.46 36.67
CA SER A 333 -23.56 -8.41 37.57
C SER A 333 -23.89 -9.86 37.25
N CYS A 334 -22.95 -10.75 37.47
CA CYS A 334 -23.15 -12.17 37.30
C CYS A 334 -24.21 -12.71 38.28
N LYS A 335 -25.07 -13.53 37.78
CA LYS A 335 -26.12 -14.20 38.58
C LYS A 335 -25.57 -15.45 39.21
#